data_659e0b5e104127e1ff94e931379b2db5
#
_entry.id   659e0b5e104127e1ff94e931379b2db5
#
_cell.length_a   1.000
_cell.length_b   1.000
_cell.length_c   1.000
_cell.angle_alpha   90.00
_cell.angle_beta   90.00
_cell.angle_gamma   90.00
#
_symmetry.space_group_name_H-M   'P 1'
#
loop_
_entity.id
_entity.type
_entity.pdbx_description
1 polymer ?
#
loop_
_entity_poly.entity_id
_entity_poly.type
_entity_poly.pdbx_seq_one_letter_code
_entity_poly.pdbx_strand_id
1 'polypeptide(L)'
;MIRPTPMSTRGEELTRMREDLRRVLKKPAAERRWAMVINTKRCTACYACVVACMAENGSPPGVAYRRVGEVESGEYPQVARTFMPVNCMQCDNPPCMKAAPAGAITKRPDGIVAVDYDKLKGKDVFERVSKACPYNAFSFDDGRFFTKDTPTLQAYEKAPTYEYGKAWVRTNGKPPVGTARKCHFCVQRLEAGMLPACVTTCDGGVSFFGDLNDAESLASRLLRAHGTFKMQAALKTEPRVHYLVDDTQAADSLKACLACHR
;
A
#
# COMPACT_ATOMS: atom_id res chain seq x y z
N MET A 1 15.45 35.30 -6.17
CA MET A 1 14.30 34.88 -5.34
C MET A 1 13.41 33.99 -6.19
N ILE A 2 13.46 32.67 -5.99
CA ILE A 2 12.56 31.71 -6.62
C ILE A 2 11.21 31.83 -5.89
N ARG A 3 10.17 32.30 -6.57
CA ARG A 3 8.82 32.32 -6.00
C ARG A 3 8.45 30.88 -5.65
N PRO A 4 7.99 30.57 -4.41
CA PRO A 4 7.48 29.24 -4.12
C PRO A 4 6.33 28.97 -5.06
N THR A 5 6.39 27.86 -5.77
CA THR A 5 5.24 27.36 -6.58
C THR A 5 4.05 27.26 -5.64
N PRO A 6 2.87 27.83 -5.99
CA PRO A 6 1.71 27.72 -5.13
C PRO A 6 1.45 26.24 -4.85
N MET A 7 1.28 25.90 -3.55
CA MET A 7 0.97 24.54 -3.15
C MET A 7 -0.32 24.11 -3.83
N SER A 8 -0.25 23.05 -4.65
CA SER A 8 -1.44 22.48 -5.27
C SER A 8 -2.40 21.98 -4.18
N THR A 9 -3.68 22.21 -4.39
CA THR A 9 -4.70 21.66 -3.51
C THR A 9 -4.77 20.14 -3.64
N ARG A 10 -5.28 19.47 -2.63
CA ARG A 10 -5.50 18.01 -2.71
C ARG A 10 -6.40 17.61 -3.89
N GLY A 11 -7.40 18.41 -4.19
CA GLY A 11 -8.29 18.22 -5.35
C GLY A 11 -7.54 18.23 -6.68
N GLU A 12 -6.64 19.17 -6.87
CA GLU A 12 -5.77 19.27 -8.05
C GLU A 12 -4.82 18.08 -8.16
N GLU A 13 -4.21 17.66 -7.05
CA GLU A 13 -3.33 16.48 -7.00
C GLU A 13 -4.08 15.21 -7.42
N LEU A 14 -5.30 15.00 -6.90
CA LEU A 14 -6.14 13.86 -7.26
C LEU A 14 -6.57 13.90 -8.72
N THR A 15 -6.96 15.06 -9.21
CA THR A 15 -7.32 15.25 -10.61
C THR A 15 -6.15 14.91 -11.52
N ARG A 16 -4.96 15.43 -11.21
CA ARG A 16 -3.76 15.14 -11.96
C ARG A 16 -3.43 13.65 -11.95
N MET A 17 -3.45 12.99 -10.80
CA MET A 17 -3.19 11.55 -10.72
C MET A 17 -4.22 10.72 -11.52
N ARG A 18 -5.49 11.15 -11.58
CA ARG A 18 -6.51 10.48 -12.41
C ARG A 18 -6.24 10.65 -13.91
N GLU A 19 -5.82 11.83 -14.32
CA GLU A 19 -5.40 12.08 -15.71
C GLU A 19 -4.18 11.25 -16.09
N ASP A 20 -3.17 11.21 -15.21
CA ASP A 20 -1.99 10.37 -15.36
C ASP A 20 -2.38 8.89 -15.49
N LEU A 21 -3.26 8.39 -14.63
CA LEU A 21 -3.76 7.03 -14.68
C LEU A 21 -4.44 6.72 -16.03
N ARG A 22 -5.35 7.60 -16.49
CA ARG A 22 -6.04 7.44 -17.78
C ARG A 22 -5.06 7.39 -18.95
N ARG A 23 -4.00 8.20 -18.91
CA ARG A 23 -2.95 8.21 -19.93
C ARG A 23 -2.17 6.91 -19.93
N VAL A 24 -1.75 6.45 -18.75
CA VAL A 24 -0.95 5.23 -18.58
C VAL A 24 -1.73 3.98 -18.93
N LEU A 25 -3.01 3.92 -18.64
CA LEU A 25 -3.85 2.74 -18.97
C LEU A 25 -3.97 2.49 -20.48
N LYS A 26 -3.67 3.46 -21.33
CA LYS A 26 -3.59 3.29 -22.78
C LYS A 26 -2.33 2.55 -23.24
N LYS A 27 -1.29 2.44 -22.37
CA LYS A 27 -0.05 1.71 -22.66
C LYS A 27 -0.21 0.23 -22.37
N PRO A 28 0.53 -0.66 -23.06
CA PRO A 28 0.66 -2.05 -22.66
C PRO A 28 1.09 -2.20 -21.20
N ALA A 29 0.63 -3.25 -20.52
CA ALA A 29 0.95 -3.46 -19.10
C ALA A 29 2.48 -3.56 -18.86
N ALA A 30 3.22 -4.16 -19.77
CA ALA A 30 4.68 -4.30 -19.67
C ALA A 30 5.45 -2.97 -19.73
N GLU A 31 4.84 -1.92 -20.25
CA GLU A 31 5.43 -0.58 -20.33
C GLU A 31 5.11 0.26 -19.08
N ARG A 32 4.29 -0.24 -18.16
CA ARG A 32 3.90 0.46 -16.94
C ARG A 32 4.81 0.07 -15.78
N ARG A 33 5.13 1.04 -14.95
CA ARG A 33 5.89 0.83 -13.72
C ARG A 33 5.22 1.54 -12.55
N TRP A 34 4.22 0.87 -11.98
CA TRP A 34 3.46 1.43 -10.86
C TRP A 34 4.31 1.67 -9.62
N ALA A 35 4.15 2.83 -9.01
CA ALA A 35 4.80 3.17 -7.76
C ALA A 35 3.89 4.03 -6.88
N MET A 36 4.19 4.02 -5.58
CA MET A 36 3.58 4.89 -4.60
C MET A 36 4.65 5.82 -4.03
N VAL A 37 4.30 7.10 -3.89
CA VAL A 37 5.14 8.11 -3.26
C VAL A 37 4.42 8.62 -2.02
N ILE A 38 5.10 8.66 -0.89
CA ILE A 38 4.52 9.00 0.41
C ILE A 38 5.26 10.20 0.98
N ASN A 39 4.52 11.29 1.25
CA ASN A 39 5.00 12.46 1.96
C ASN A 39 4.62 12.35 3.44
N THR A 40 5.53 11.89 4.28
CA THR A 40 5.28 11.67 5.70
C THR A 40 4.99 12.95 6.47
N LYS A 41 5.54 14.09 6.05
CA LYS A 41 5.32 15.40 6.70
C LYS A 41 3.85 15.83 6.69
N ARG A 42 3.08 15.34 5.74
CA ARG A 42 1.64 15.65 5.60
C ARG A 42 0.76 14.67 6.37
N CYS A 43 1.32 13.63 6.98
CA CYS A 43 0.54 12.59 7.66
C CYS A 43 0.18 13.03 9.10
N THR A 44 -1.09 12.99 9.41
CA THR A 44 -1.66 13.30 10.73
C THR A 44 -2.16 12.07 11.48
N ALA A 45 -1.85 10.86 10.99
CA ALA A 45 -2.35 9.59 11.53
C ALA A 45 -3.89 9.50 11.66
N CYS A 46 -4.64 10.11 10.76
CA CYS A 46 -6.10 10.06 10.79
C CYS A 46 -6.69 8.66 10.47
N TYR A 47 -5.87 7.69 10.04
CA TYR A 47 -6.23 6.32 9.67
C TYR A 47 -7.27 6.17 8.55
N ALA A 48 -7.74 7.24 7.91
CA ALA A 48 -8.69 7.17 6.80
C ALA A 48 -8.21 6.23 5.67
N CYS A 49 -6.92 6.26 5.34
CA CYS A 49 -6.32 5.36 4.35
C CYS A 49 -6.34 3.88 4.77
N VAL A 50 -6.30 3.59 6.07
CA VAL A 50 -6.39 2.22 6.61
C VAL A 50 -7.81 1.72 6.50
N VAL A 51 -8.78 2.50 6.97
CA VAL A 51 -10.22 2.16 6.91
C VAL A 51 -10.68 1.96 5.47
N ALA A 52 -10.32 2.89 4.57
CA ALA A 52 -10.65 2.78 3.15
C ALA A 52 -10.03 1.52 2.51
N CYS A 53 -8.80 1.18 2.87
CA CYS A 53 -8.15 -0.03 2.39
C CYS A 53 -8.85 -1.31 2.90
N MET A 54 -9.25 -1.31 4.17
CA MET A 54 -9.99 -2.44 4.76
C MET A 54 -11.35 -2.63 4.10
N ALA A 55 -12.09 -1.53 3.90
CA ALA A 55 -13.40 -1.56 3.23
C ALA A 55 -13.29 -2.05 1.78
N GLU A 56 -12.33 -1.49 1.01
CA GLU A 56 -12.10 -1.86 -0.39
C GLU A 56 -11.75 -3.33 -0.58
N ASN A 57 -10.93 -3.88 0.33
CA ASN A 57 -10.41 -5.24 0.20
C ASN A 57 -11.16 -6.26 1.07
N GLY A 58 -12.28 -5.89 1.69
CA GLY A 58 -13.03 -6.76 2.59
C GLY A 58 -12.12 -7.39 3.66
N SER A 59 -11.23 -6.59 4.25
CA SER A 59 -10.25 -7.10 5.21
C SER A 59 -10.91 -7.34 6.56
N PRO A 60 -10.84 -8.56 7.13
CA PRO A 60 -11.37 -8.86 8.44
C PRO A 60 -10.46 -8.34 9.57
N PRO A 61 -10.90 -8.43 10.84
CA PRO A 61 -10.02 -8.16 11.97
C PRO A 61 -8.70 -8.93 11.88
N GLY A 62 -7.59 -8.27 12.14
CA GLY A 62 -6.24 -8.86 12.05
C GLY A 62 -5.62 -8.85 10.65
N VAL A 63 -6.37 -8.49 9.61
CA VAL A 63 -5.84 -8.35 8.24
C VAL A 63 -5.69 -6.88 7.88
N ALA A 64 -4.47 -6.41 7.72
CA ALA A 64 -4.17 -5.04 7.36
C ALA A 64 -3.20 -4.96 6.17
N TYR A 65 -3.68 -4.40 5.04
CA TYR A 65 -2.82 -4.12 3.88
C TYR A 65 -2.12 -2.77 3.98
N ARG A 66 -2.70 -1.84 4.71
CA ARG A 66 -2.19 -0.51 5.00
C ARG A 66 -2.15 -0.31 6.50
N ARG A 67 -1.05 0.23 7.00
CA ARG A 67 -0.85 0.57 8.42
C ARG A 67 -0.24 1.96 8.50
N VAL A 68 -0.32 2.59 9.66
CA VAL A 68 0.40 3.83 9.96
C VAL A 68 1.28 3.54 11.16
N GLY A 69 2.58 3.60 10.97
CA GLY A 69 3.57 3.56 12.04
C GLY A 69 3.75 4.94 12.65
N GLU A 70 4.17 4.97 13.89
CA GLU A 70 4.47 6.19 14.64
C GLU A 70 5.91 6.13 15.13
N VAL A 71 6.64 7.22 14.96
CA VAL A 71 8.02 7.38 15.44
C VAL A 71 8.10 8.67 16.21
N GLU A 72 8.60 8.57 17.43
CA GLU A 72 8.99 9.71 18.23
C GLU A 72 10.51 9.83 18.21
N SER A 73 11.01 11.05 18.04
CA SER A 73 12.45 11.35 17.95
C SER A 73 12.76 12.66 18.66
N GLY A 74 14.04 12.83 19.09
CA GLY A 74 14.49 13.98 19.83
C GLY A 74 14.36 13.80 21.35
N GLU A 75 14.78 14.82 22.08
CA GLU A 75 14.70 14.89 23.54
C GLU A 75 13.93 16.15 23.93
N TYR A 76 13.19 16.06 25.04
CA TYR A 76 12.40 17.20 25.55
C TYR A 76 13.30 18.43 25.76
N PRO A 77 12.92 19.65 25.31
CA PRO A 77 11.63 19.99 24.69
C PRO A 77 11.58 19.86 23.15
N GLN A 78 12.63 19.40 22.50
CA GLN A 78 12.72 19.26 21.03
C GLN A 78 12.27 17.86 20.57
N VAL A 79 11.06 17.46 20.96
CA VAL A 79 10.47 16.18 20.55
C VAL A 79 9.69 16.35 19.23
N ALA A 80 9.92 15.44 18.28
CA ALA A 80 9.17 15.37 17.04
C ALA A 80 8.49 14.00 16.91
N ARG A 81 7.23 14.00 16.46
CA ARG A 81 6.46 12.79 16.18
C ARG A 81 6.18 12.72 14.68
N THR A 82 6.57 11.62 14.07
CA THR A 82 6.38 11.38 12.63
C THR A 82 5.49 10.17 12.42
N PHE A 83 4.50 10.31 11.54
CA PHE A 83 3.61 9.23 11.15
C PHE A 83 4.01 8.67 9.78
N MET A 84 4.13 7.36 9.69
CA MET A 84 4.61 6.70 8.48
C MET A 84 3.60 5.66 7.99
N PRO A 85 2.82 6.01 6.95
CA PRO A 85 1.97 5.04 6.28
C PRO A 85 2.80 3.98 5.56
N VAL A 86 2.55 2.71 5.86
CA VAL A 86 3.24 1.56 5.26
C VAL A 86 2.28 0.56 4.64
N ASN A 87 2.72 -0.12 3.59
CA ASN A 87 2.02 -1.20 2.90
C ASN A 87 3.06 -2.15 2.29
N CYS A 88 2.64 -3.17 1.54
CA CYS A 88 3.58 -3.95 0.75
C CYS A 88 4.38 -3.04 -0.18
N MET A 89 5.70 -3.17 -0.15
CA MET A 89 6.62 -2.32 -0.91
C MET A 89 6.63 -2.61 -2.42
N GLN A 90 5.92 -3.63 -2.88
CA GLN A 90 5.83 -4.01 -4.29
C GLN A 90 7.22 -4.11 -4.96
N CYS A 91 8.12 -4.83 -4.30
CA CYS A 91 9.53 -4.94 -4.65
C CYS A 91 9.76 -5.38 -6.10
N ASP A 92 10.84 -4.89 -6.73
CA ASP A 92 11.28 -5.44 -8.01
C ASP A 92 11.96 -6.79 -7.84
N ASN A 93 12.64 -7.00 -6.70
CA ASN A 93 13.22 -8.28 -6.29
C ASN A 93 12.51 -8.79 -5.02
N PRO A 94 11.30 -9.35 -5.11
CA PRO A 94 10.50 -9.70 -3.95
C PRO A 94 11.00 -11.01 -3.29
N PRO A 95 11.59 -10.98 -2.09
CA PRO A 95 12.06 -12.19 -1.42
C PRO A 95 10.92 -13.14 -1.04
N CYS A 96 9.72 -12.61 -0.79
CA CYS A 96 8.54 -13.41 -0.52
C CYS A 96 8.13 -14.34 -1.68
N MET A 97 8.44 -13.97 -2.93
CA MET A 97 8.16 -14.81 -4.10
C MET A 97 9.00 -16.10 -4.07
N LYS A 98 10.26 -16.00 -3.60
CA LYS A 98 11.15 -17.17 -3.47
C LYS A 98 10.74 -18.09 -2.32
N ALA A 99 10.13 -17.53 -1.27
CA ALA A 99 9.69 -18.29 -0.10
C ALA A 99 8.29 -18.91 -0.26
N ALA A 100 7.51 -18.44 -1.23
CA ALA A 100 6.17 -18.92 -1.49
C ALA A 100 6.17 -20.25 -2.27
N PRO A 101 5.07 -21.03 -2.21
CA PRO A 101 4.85 -22.12 -3.14
C PRO A 101 4.89 -21.65 -4.60
N ALA A 102 5.25 -22.54 -5.50
CA ALA A 102 5.38 -22.21 -6.92
C ALA A 102 4.11 -21.54 -7.49
N GLY A 103 4.27 -20.35 -8.07
CA GLY A 103 3.19 -19.57 -8.66
C GLY A 103 2.20 -18.96 -7.67
N ALA A 104 2.44 -19.08 -6.34
CA ALA A 104 1.57 -18.46 -5.33
C ALA A 104 1.77 -16.94 -5.22
N ILE A 105 2.99 -16.48 -5.47
CA ILE A 105 3.32 -15.06 -5.57
C ILE A 105 4.01 -14.85 -6.93
N THR A 106 3.47 -13.96 -7.73
CA THR A 106 3.98 -13.68 -9.08
C THR A 106 4.17 -12.18 -9.28
N LYS A 107 5.02 -11.82 -10.22
CA LYS A 107 5.18 -10.44 -10.65
C LYS A 107 4.44 -10.23 -11.97
N ARG A 108 3.46 -9.34 -11.98
CA ARG A 108 2.70 -8.96 -13.18
C ARG A 108 3.60 -8.19 -14.15
N PRO A 109 3.25 -8.11 -15.44
CA PRO A 109 3.99 -7.31 -16.41
C PRO A 109 4.13 -5.83 -16.02
N ASP A 110 3.12 -5.25 -15.35
CA ASP A 110 3.13 -3.88 -14.80
C ASP A 110 3.93 -3.74 -13.49
N GLY A 111 4.55 -4.85 -13.06
CA GLY A 111 5.43 -4.95 -11.91
C GLY A 111 4.73 -5.07 -10.56
N ILE A 112 3.41 -5.16 -10.51
CA ILE A 112 2.70 -5.45 -9.27
C ILE A 112 2.99 -6.88 -8.83
N VAL A 113 3.34 -7.05 -7.55
CA VAL A 113 3.51 -8.36 -6.92
C VAL A 113 2.13 -8.89 -6.53
N ALA A 114 1.60 -9.77 -7.36
CA ALA A 114 0.29 -10.39 -7.19
C ALA A 114 0.37 -11.66 -6.33
N VAL A 115 -0.76 -12.05 -5.78
CA VAL A 115 -0.92 -13.25 -4.97
C VAL A 115 -2.06 -14.12 -5.49
N ASP A 116 -1.84 -15.42 -5.48
CA ASP A 116 -2.85 -16.44 -5.70
C ASP A 116 -3.25 -17.02 -4.35
N TYR A 117 -4.42 -16.65 -3.87
CA TYR A 117 -4.90 -17.05 -2.56
C TYR A 117 -5.13 -18.57 -2.45
N ASP A 118 -5.45 -19.25 -3.54
CA ASP A 118 -5.64 -20.71 -3.51
C ASP A 118 -4.34 -21.45 -3.24
N LYS A 119 -3.20 -20.86 -3.59
CA LYS A 119 -1.86 -21.40 -3.35
C LYS A 119 -1.20 -20.87 -2.08
N LEU A 120 -1.70 -19.77 -1.50
CA LEU A 120 -1.18 -19.17 -0.26
C LEU A 120 -1.92 -19.65 0.99
N LYS A 121 -2.51 -20.84 0.97
CA LYS A 121 -3.23 -21.43 2.10
C LYS A 121 -2.27 -22.01 3.13
N GLY A 122 -2.70 -21.94 4.39
CA GLY A 122 -2.01 -22.53 5.52
C GLY A 122 -1.19 -21.53 6.33
N LYS A 123 -1.14 -21.77 7.65
CA LYS A 123 -0.41 -20.93 8.57
C LYS A 123 1.12 -21.07 8.39
N ASP A 124 1.58 -22.25 8.04
CA ASP A 124 2.98 -22.55 7.73
C ASP A 124 3.46 -21.77 6.49
N VAL A 125 2.61 -21.67 5.45
CA VAL A 125 2.89 -20.86 4.27
C VAL A 125 2.95 -19.38 4.63
N PHE A 126 1.98 -18.90 5.44
CA PHE A 126 1.99 -17.53 5.94
C PHE A 126 3.28 -17.21 6.72
N GLU A 127 3.66 -18.05 7.67
CA GLU A 127 4.86 -17.84 8.49
C GLU A 127 6.11 -17.76 7.63
N ARG A 128 6.23 -18.64 6.64
CA ARG A 128 7.36 -18.67 5.70
C ARG A 128 7.46 -17.41 4.85
N VAL A 129 6.35 -16.97 4.22
CA VAL A 129 6.38 -15.76 3.39
C VAL A 129 6.48 -14.48 4.21
N SER A 130 5.91 -14.47 5.41
CA SER A 130 6.00 -13.37 6.36
C SER A 130 7.42 -13.19 6.89
N LYS A 131 8.10 -14.28 7.26
CA LYS A 131 9.51 -14.26 7.69
C LYS A 131 10.44 -13.78 6.58
N ALA A 132 10.14 -14.12 5.32
CA ALA A 132 10.92 -13.68 4.17
C ALA A 132 10.69 -12.20 3.82
N CYS A 133 9.60 -11.59 4.27
CA CYS A 133 9.26 -10.21 3.96
C CYS A 133 9.85 -9.25 4.99
N PRO A 134 10.89 -8.45 4.66
CA PRO A 134 11.52 -7.56 5.63
C PRO A 134 10.64 -6.37 6.04
N TYR A 135 9.48 -6.21 5.39
CA TYR A 135 8.54 -5.09 5.61
C TYR A 135 7.31 -5.51 6.41
N ASN A 136 7.24 -6.76 6.89
CA ASN A 136 6.09 -7.30 7.59
C ASN A 136 4.76 -7.00 6.87
N ALA A 137 4.73 -7.24 5.55
CA ALA A 137 3.61 -6.83 4.70
C ALA A 137 2.47 -7.84 4.61
N PHE A 138 2.65 -9.04 5.18
CA PHE A 138 1.64 -10.09 5.17
C PHE A 138 0.81 -10.09 6.45
N SER A 139 -0.47 -10.41 6.30
CA SER A 139 -1.39 -10.73 7.39
C SER A 139 -2.03 -12.09 7.11
N PHE A 140 -2.37 -12.83 8.15
CA PHE A 140 -3.09 -14.10 8.02
C PHE A 140 -4.60 -13.87 8.20
N ASP A 141 -5.39 -14.34 7.26
CA ASP A 141 -6.85 -14.32 7.38
C ASP A 141 -7.30 -15.61 8.07
N ASP A 142 -7.59 -15.53 9.36
CA ASP A 142 -8.01 -16.67 10.17
C ASP A 142 -9.51 -16.92 10.16
N GLY A 143 -10.25 -16.19 9.32
CA GLY A 143 -11.71 -16.32 9.17
C GLY A 143 -12.53 -15.56 10.21
N ARG A 144 -11.91 -14.77 11.11
CA ARG A 144 -12.65 -13.91 12.03
C ARG A 144 -13.45 -12.85 11.26
N PHE A 145 -14.60 -12.48 11.79
CA PHE A 145 -15.47 -11.44 11.25
C PHE A 145 -15.68 -10.33 12.28
N PHE A 146 -15.98 -9.13 11.82
CA PHE A 146 -16.34 -8.02 12.71
C PHE A 146 -17.62 -8.30 13.52
N THR A 147 -18.49 -9.14 12.96
CA THR A 147 -19.78 -9.49 13.56
C THR A 147 -19.86 -10.95 13.96
N LYS A 148 -18.73 -11.57 14.30
CA LYS A 148 -18.66 -12.99 14.66
C LYS A 148 -19.67 -13.39 15.73
N ASP A 149 -19.93 -12.50 16.69
CA ASP A 149 -20.80 -12.75 17.83
C ASP A 149 -22.19 -12.12 17.65
N THR A 150 -22.50 -11.56 16.47
CA THR A 150 -23.84 -11.05 16.16
C THR A 150 -24.69 -12.11 15.51
N PRO A 151 -25.97 -12.29 15.93
CA PRO A 151 -26.84 -13.33 15.41
C PRO A 151 -27.30 -13.10 13.97
N THR A 152 -27.16 -11.87 13.47
CA THR A 152 -27.64 -11.48 12.14
C THR A 152 -26.56 -10.71 11.39
N LEU A 153 -26.25 -11.15 10.17
CA LEU A 153 -25.34 -10.42 9.27
C LEU A 153 -25.97 -9.08 8.89
N GLN A 154 -25.17 -8.03 8.98
CA GLN A 154 -25.56 -6.69 8.53
C GLN A 154 -25.63 -6.63 7.00
N ALA A 155 -26.37 -5.64 6.47
CA ALA A 155 -26.53 -5.49 5.03
C ALA A 155 -25.18 -5.33 4.27
N TYR A 156 -24.23 -4.58 4.85
CA TYR A 156 -22.90 -4.37 4.26
C TYR A 156 -22.04 -5.66 4.25
N GLU A 157 -22.29 -6.60 5.16
CA GLU A 157 -21.58 -7.89 5.18
C GLU A 157 -22.10 -8.85 4.11
N LYS A 158 -23.36 -8.66 3.69
CA LYS A 158 -23.99 -9.41 2.60
C LYS A 158 -23.66 -8.82 1.23
N ALA A 159 -23.23 -7.58 1.17
CA ALA A 159 -22.86 -6.93 -0.07
C ALA A 159 -21.62 -7.59 -0.67
N PRO A 160 -21.54 -7.74 -2.02
CA PRO A 160 -20.32 -8.16 -2.68
C PRO A 160 -19.20 -7.16 -2.34
N THR A 161 -18.02 -7.68 -2.01
CA THR A 161 -16.87 -6.82 -1.78
C THR A 161 -16.45 -6.18 -3.10
N TYR A 162 -15.92 -4.96 -3.01
CA TYR A 162 -15.62 -4.08 -4.13
C TYR A 162 -14.40 -4.48 -4.97
N GLU A 163 -14.02 -5.74 -4.98
CA GLU A 163 -13.14 -6.24 -6.03
C GLU A 163 -13.99 -6.35 -7.29
N TYR A 164 -14.00 -5.29 -8.07
CA TYR A 164 -14.86 -5.08 -9.24
C TYR A 164 -15.01 -6.33 -10.11
N GLY A 165 -16.25 -6.83 -10.21
CA GLY A 165 -16.57 -8.02 -10.96
C GLY A 165 -16.29 -9.36 -10.26
N LYS A 166 -15.78 -9.37 -9.03
CA LYS A 166 -15.68 -10.56 -8.20
C LYS A 166 -16.63 -10.46 -7.03
N ALA A 167 -17.62 -11.33 -6.98
CA ALA A 167 -18.51 -11.46 -5.84
C ALA A 167 -17.73 -12.08 -4.67
N TRP A 168 -17.20 -11.25 -3.80
CA TRP A 168 -16.64 -11.63 -2.52
C TRP A 168 -17.74 -11.49 -1.48
N VAL A 169 -18.59 -12.46 -1.39
CA VAL A 169 -19.49 -12.54 -0.26
C VAL A 169 -18.84 -13.50 0.71
N ARG A 170 -18.55 -13.04 1.94
CA ARG A 170 -18.01 -13.91 3.00
C ARG A 170 -18.90 -15.09 3.32
N THR A 171 -20.18 -14.99 2.99
CA THR A 171 -21.17 -16.03 3.20
C THR A 171 -21.33 -16.98 2.02
N ASN A 172 -21.19 -16.51 0.78
CA ASN A 172 -21.47 -17.27 -0.44
C ASN A 172 -20.31 -17.29 -1.44
N GLY A 173 -19.28 -16.51 -1.22
CA GLY A 173 -18.07 -16.49 -2.03
C GLY A 173 -17.00 -17.42 -1.49
N LYS A 174 -15.85 -17.39 -2.09
CA LYS A 174 -14.63 -18.02 -1.57
C LYS A 174 -13.72 -16.93 -1.00
N PRO A 175 -14.01 -16.43 0.22
CA PRO A 175 -13.12 -15.47 0.86
C PRO A 175 -11.75 -16.14 1.05
N PRO A 176 -10.64 -15.38 1.02
CA PRO A 176 -9.30 -15.95 1.20
C PRO A 176 -9.02 -16.31 2.66
N VAL A 177 -9.96 -17.01 3.29
CA VAL A 177 -9.82 -17.51 4.66
C VAL A 177 -8.75 -18.60 4.69
N GLY A 178 -7.94 -18.58 5.73
CA GLY A 178 -6.81 -19.52 5.88
C GLY A 178 -5.63 -19.19 4.98
N THR A 179 -5.53 -17.98 4.45
CA THR A 179 -4.47 -17.57 3.51
C THR A 179 -3.64 -16.40 4.02
N ALA A 180 -2.43 -16.29 3.47
CA ALA A 180 -1.61 -15.10 3.61
C ALA A 180 -2.11 -13.99 2.66
N ARG A 181 -2.34 -12.80 3.19
CA ARG A 181 -2.85 -11.64 2.44
C ARG A 181 -1.89 -10.45 2.53
N LYS A 182 -1.81 -9.64 1.47
CA LYS A 182 -1.00 -8.43 1.43
C LYS A 182 -1.57 -7.41 0.45
N CYS A 183 -1.12 -6.16 0.53
CA CYS A 183 -1.44 -5.13 -0.44
C CYS A 183 -0.98 -5.52 -1.86
N HIS A 184 -1.84 -5.28 -2.84
CA HIS A 184 -1.62 -5.48 -4.28
C HIS A 184 -1.89 -4.19 -5.09
N PHE A 185 -1.70 -3.02 -4.48
CA PHE A 185 -1.98 -1.71 -5.08
C PHE A 185 -3.41 -1.52 -5.58
N CYS A 186 -4.37 -2.25 -5.01
CA CYS A 186 -5.78 -2.23 -5.46
C CYS A 186 -5.90 -2.50 -6.97
N VAL A 187 -5.32 -3.60 -7.46
CA VAL A 187 -5.33 -3.99 -8.88
C VAL A 187 -6.72 -3.87 -9.50
N GLN A 188 -7.77 -4.33 -8.80
CA GLN A 188 -9.15 -4.22 -9.25
C GLN A 188 -9.57 -2.78 -9.55
N ARG A 189 -9.12 -1.81 -8.73
CA ARG A 189 -9.39 -0.40 -8.97
C ARG A 189 -8.60 0.14 -10.16
N LEU A 190 -7.33 -0.22 -10.26
CA LEU A 190 -6.48 0.21 -11.38
C LEU A 190 -7.04 -0.31 -12.71
N GLU A 191 -7.49 -1.57 -12.77
CA GLU A 191 -8.13 -2.16 -13.94
C GLU A 191 -9.47 -1.47 -14.28
N ALA A 192 -10.17 -0.93 -13.29
CA ALA A 192 -11.38 -0.12 -13.47
C ALA A 192 -11.09 1.37 -13.73
N GLY A 193 -9.83 1.78 -13.91
CA GLY A 193 -9.45 3.17 -14.16
C GLY A 193 -9.50 4.07 -12.92
N MET A 194 -9.40 3.49 -11.72
CA MET A 194 -9.46 4.21 -10.46
C MET A 194 -8.16 4.12 -9.68
N LEU A 195 -7.80 5.18 -8.97
CA LEU A 195 -6.66 5.20 -8.05
C LEU A 195 -6.90 4.27 -6.85
N PRO A 196 -5.84 3.75 -6.21
CA PRO A 196 -5.96 2.96 -4.99
C PRO A 196 -6.79 3.67 -3.91
N ALA A 197 -7.61 2.93 -3.17
CA ALA A 197 -8.53 3.49 -2.17
C ALA A 197 -7.80 4.35 -1.13
N CYS A 198 -6.66 3.89 -0.62
CA CYS A 198 -5.85 4.64 0.35
C CYS A 198 -5.27 5.95 -0.20
N VAL A 199 -5.17 6.10 -1.52
CA VAL A 199 -4.75 7.34 -2.16
C VAL A 199 -5.92 8.30 -2.28
N THR A 200 -7.08 7.83 -2.74
CA THR A 200 -8.25 8.70 -2.94
C THR A 200 -8.83 9.25 -1.64
N THR A 201 -8.73 8.50 -0.56
CA THR A 201 -9.32 8.87 0.76
C THR A 201 -8.36 9.69 1.63
N CYS A 202 -7.12 9.90 1.21
CA CYS A 202 -6.15 10.63 2.01
C CYS A 202 -6.35 12.16 1.91
N ASP A 203 -7.04 12.76 2.86
CA ASP A 203 -7.33 14.22 2.86
C ASP A 203 -6.06 15.07 2.96
N GLY A 204 -5.08 14.63 3.77
CA GLY A 204 -3.80 15.32 3.91
C GLY A 204 -2.91 15.26 2.65
N GLY A 205 -3.28 14.51 1.61
CA GLY A 205 -2.46 14.39 0.40
C GLY A 205 -1.09 13.75 0.66
N VAL A 206 -1.06 12.76 1.53
CA VAL A 206 0.18 12.06 1.93
C VAL A 206 0.63 11.09 0.85
N SER A 207 -0.32 10.38 0.21
CA SER A 207 -0.03 9.30 -0.71
C SER A 207 -0.32 9.71 -2.15
N PHE A 208 0.67 9.51 -3.01
CA PHE A 208 0.63 9.70 -4.45
C PHE A 208 0.85 8.37 -5.15
N PHE A 209 0.25 8.19 -6.32
CA PHE A 209 0.35 6.97 -7.09
C PHE A 209 0.51 7.30 -8.58
N GLY A 210 1.38 6.58 -9.28
CA GLY A 210 1.62 6.81 -10.69
C GLY A 210 2.58 5.81 -11.33
N ASP A 211 2.82 6.01 -12.62
CA ASP A 211 3.76 5.25 -13.43
C ASP A 211 5.11 5.96 -13.46
N LEU A 212 6.19 5.30 -13.05
CA LEU A 212 7.54 5.85 -13.11
C LEU A 212 8.14 5.85 -14.52
N ASN A 213 7.57 5.10 -15.45
CA ASN A 213 7.95 5.16 -16.87
C ASN A 213 7.27 6.33 -17.60
N ASP A 214 6.40 7.07 -16.92
CA ASP A 214 5.83 8.33 -17.40
C ASP A 214 6.52 9.50 -16.65
N ALA A 215 7.44 10.17 -17.33
CA ALA A 215 8.17 11.30 -16.78
C ALA A 215 7.25 12.46 -16.36
N GLU A 216 6.09 12.59 -16.99
CA GLU A 216 5.13 13.64 -16.69
C GLU A 216 4.16 13.30 -15.57
N SER A 217 4.15 12.05 -15.08
CA SER A 217 3.31 11.67 -13.95
C SER A 217 3.66 12.48 -12.70
N LEU A 218 2.65 12.80 -11.89
CA LEU A 218 2.86 13.51 -10.63
C LEU A 218 3.85 12.76 -9.72
N ALA A 219 3.77 11.43 -9.67
CA ALA A 219 4.70 10.59 -8.91
C ALA A 219 6.16 10.78 -9.39
N SER A 220 6.41 10.72 -10.69
CA SER A 220 7.76 10.93 -11.26
C SER A 220 8.28 12.34 -11.01
N ARG A 221 7.42 13.36 -11.11
CA ARG A 221 7.79 14.74 -10.82
C ARG A 221 8.18 14.95 -9.35
N LEU A 222 7.41 14.36 -8.41
CA LEU A 222 7.73 14.43 -6.99
C LEU A 222 9.07 13.78 -6.67
N LEU A 223 9.37 12.62 -7.27
CA LEU A 223 10.66 11.93 -7.06
C LEU A 223 11.85 12.71 -7.60
N ARG A 224 11.67 13.53 -8.65
CA ARG A 224 12.74 14.40 -9.16
C ARG A 224 12.90 15.69 -8.36
N ALA A 225 11.80 16.20 -7.79
CA ALA A 225 11.79 17.48 -7.09
C ALA A 225 12.25 17.39 -5.63
N HIS A 226 12.19 16.22 -5.03
CA HIS A 226 12.45 16.01 -3.60
C HIS A 226 13.49 14.93 -3.35
N GLY A 227 14.20 15.02 -2.23
CA GLY A 227 14.97 13.91 -1.69
C GLY A 227 14.03 12.72 -1.38
N THR A 228 14.50 11.51 -1.60
CA THR A 228 13.69 10.31 -1.37
C THR A 228 14.51 9.21 -0.73
N PHE A 229 13.82 8.35 0.03
CA PHE A 229 14.41 7.10 0.47
C PHE A 229 13.47 5.93 0.22
N LYS A 230 14.06 4.74 0.10
CA LYS A 230 13.37 3.45 0.09
C LYS A 230 13.65 2.73 1.40
N MET A 231 12.61 2.16 2.01
CA MET A 231 12.79 1.40 3.25
C MET A 231 13.75 0.24 3.02
N GLN A 232 14.69 0.04 3.96
CA GLN A 232 15.68 -1.06 3.96
C GLN A 232 16.40 -1.24 2.60
N ALA A 233 16.85 -0.15 2.00
CA ALA A 233 17.50 -0.17 0.69
C ALA A 233 18.71 -1.12 0.63
N ALA A 234 19.42 -1.32 1.75
CA ALA A 234 20.57 -2.23 1.85
C ALA A 234 20.23 -3.69 1.50
N LEU A 235 18.96 -4.10 1.64
CA LEU A 235 18.51 -5.46 1.32
C LEU A 235 18.32 -5.71 -0.19
N LYS A 236 18.51 -4.70 -1.04
CA LYS A 236 18.42 -4.78 -2.51
C LYS A 236 17.12 -5.41 -3.03
N THR A 237 16.03 -5.25 -2.29
CA THR A 237 14.71 -5.73 -2.70
C THR A 237 14.04 -4.82 -3.73
N GLU A 238 14.61 -3.63 -3.95
CA GLU A 238 14.14 -2.60 -4.88
C GLU A 238 12.66 -2.24 -4.68
N PRO A 239 12.31 -1.60 -3.54
CA PRO A 239 10.95 -1.14 -3.29
C PRO A 239 10.43 -0.17 -4.35
N ARG A 240 9.13 -0.27 -4.69
CA ARG A 240 8.39 0.69 -5.50
C ARG A 240 7.54 1.65 -4.67
N VAL A 241 7.66 1.61 -3.37
CA VAL A 241 7.14 2.62 -2.44
C VAL A 241 8.30 3.51 -2.03
N HIS A 242 8.18 4.79 -2.33
CA HIS A 242 9.18 5.81 -2.05
C HIS A 242 8.65 6.77 -1.00
N TYR A 243 9.51 7.23 -0.13
CA TYR A 243 9.19 8.22 0.89
C TYR A 243 9.91 9.51 0.58
N LEU A 244 9.18 10.63 0.57
CA LEU A 244 9.78 11.96 0.41
C LEU A 244 10.43 12.36 1.72
N VAL A 245 11.65 12.87 1.63
CA VAL A 245 12.39 13.50 2.71
C VAL A 245 12.99 14.79 2.19
N ASP A 246 12.70 15.87 2.88
CA ASP A 246 13.40 17.14 2.64
C ASP A 246 14.53 17.35 3.65
N ASP A 247 14.67 16.43 4.64
CA ASP A 247 15.65 16.50 5.71
C ASP A 247 16.20 15.09 6.04
N THR A 248 17.53 14.98 6.12
CA THR A 248 18.25 13.73 6.40
C THR A 248 17.99 13.19 7.81
N GLN A 249 17.73 14.06 8.81
CA GLN A 249 17.39 13.64 10.18
C GLN A 249 16.08 12.87 10.25
N ALA A 250 15.06 13.30 9.48
CA ALA A 250 13.79 12.57 9.40
C ALA A 250 13.96 11.17 8.79
N ALA A 251 14.89 11.01 7.85
CA ALA A 251 15.17 9.71 7.22
C ALA A 251 15.74 8.69 8.21
N ASP A 252 16.60 9.10 9.12
CA ASP A 252 17.25 8.19 10.08
C ASP A 252 16.28 7.78 11.20
N SER A 253 15.46 8.71 11.68
CA SER A 253 14.38 8.41 12.61
C SER A 253 13.36 7.43 12.02
N LEU A 254 13.00 7.57 10.75
CA LEU A 254 12.10 6.68 10.05
C LEU A 254 12.69 5.26 9.82
N LYS A 255 14.02 5.13 9.70
CA LYS A 255 14.70 3.84 9.63
C LYS A 255 14.57 3.07 10.95
N ALA A 256 14.62 3.76 12.09
CA ALA A 256 14.48 3.17 13.43
C ALA A 256 13.07 2.61 13.69
N CYS A 257 12.02 3.22 13.11
CA CYS A 257 10.62 2.79 13.29
C CYS A 257 10.35 1.35 12.81
N LEU A 258 11.11 0.87 11.84
CA LEU A 258 10.96 -0.49 11.31
C LEU A 258 11.39 -1.59 12.29
N ALA A 259 12.23 -1.25 13.26
CA ALA A 259 12.67 -2.18 14.30
C ALA A 259 11.59 -2.45 15.35
N CYS A 260 10.66 -1.50 15.58
CA CYS A 260 9.63 -1.58 16.62
C CYS A 260 8.39 -2.40 16.23
N HIS A 261 8.22 -2.75 14.96
CA HIS A 261 7.03 -3.45 14.45
C HIS A 261 7.30 -4.89 13.98
N ARG A 262 8.32 -5.52 14.57
CA ARG A 262 8.57 -6.95 14.40
C ARG A 262 7.78 -7.79 15.39
#